data_e6a02efe07467e50e9a5f5f3a7a215db
#
_entry.id   e6a02efe07467e50e9a5f5f3a7a215db
#
_cell.length_a   1.000
_cell.length_b   1.000
_cell.length_c   1.000
_cell.angle_alpha   90.00
_cell.angle_beta   90.00
_cell.angle_gamma   90.00
#
_symmetry.space_group_name_H-M   'P 1'
#
loop_
_entity.id
_entity.type
_entity.pdbx_description
1 polymer ?
#
loop_
_entity_poly.entity_id
_entity_poly.type
_entity_poly.pdbx_seq_one_letter_code
_entity_poly.pdbx_strand_id
1 'polypeptide(L)'
;MNNIDRFFTKDPVAFADAYLKYLDQVLKSIDTREIGRFVQTLLDARERGSTVFFIGNGGSAATASHFANDISIGTNDYVKPFRALSLTDNVPILTAISNDFGYEDAFVRQLRVLAKKGDVLVAI
;
A
#
# COMPACT_ATOMS: atom_id res chain seq x y z
N MET A 1 13.68 -6.00 15.21
CA MET A 1 13.21 -6.85 16.35
C MET A 1 11.70 -6.92 16.21
N ASN A 2 11.14 -8.11 16.16
CA ASN A 2 9.69 -8.30 16.03
C ASN A 2 9.02 -7.97 17.37
N ASN A 3 8.09 -7.01 17.39
CA ASN A 3 7.39 -6.64 18.62
C ASN A 3 6.51 -7.77 19.20
N ILE A 4 6.15 -8.76 18.40
CA ILE A 4 5.37 -9.95 18.81
C ILE A 4 6.11 -10.75 19.89
N ASP A 5 7.44 -10.82 19.82
CA ASP A 5 8.26 -11.55 20.80
C ASP A 5 8.09 -11.04 22.23
N ARG A 6 7.65 -9.79 22.40
CA ARG A 6 7.42 -9.17 23.72
C ARG A 6 6.18 -9.73 24.44
N PHE A 7 5.25 -10.30 23.69
CA PHE A 7 3.97 -10.82 24.22
C PHE A 7 3.87 -12.33 24.10
N PHE A 8 4.89 -12.96 23.50
CA PHE A 8 4.83 -14.40 23.23
C PHE A 8 4.68 -15.18 24.53
N THR A 9 3.70 -16.04 24.59
CA THR A 9 3.47 -17.04 25.62
C THR A 9 3.04 -18.35 24.96
N LYS A 10 3.31 -19.47 25.64
CA LYS A 10 2.90 -20.81 25.14
C LYS A 10 1.39 -21.02 25.21
N ASP A 11 0.67 -20.24 26.00
CA ASP A 11 -0.78 -20.26 26.05
C ASP A 11 -1.33 -19.40 24.89
N PRO A 12 -2.02 -20.01 23.90
CA PRO A 12 -2.50 -19.28 22.75
C PRO A 12 -3.61 -18.26 23.08
N VAL A 13 -4.41 -18.49 24.13
CA VAL A 13 -5.44 -17.54 24.57
C VAL A 13 -4.78 -16.30 25.17
N ALA A 14 -3.88 -16.50 26.12
CA ALA A 14 -3.14 -15.40 26.73
C ALA A 14 -2.31 -14.62 25.71
N PHE A 15 -1.75 -15.29 24.71
CA PHE A 15 -1.05 -14.62 23.59
C PHE A 15 -2.00 -13.75 22.77
N ALA A 16 -3.16 -14.28 22.39
CA ALA A 16 -4.15 -13.53 21.60
C ALA A 16 -4.63 -12.29 22.36
N ASP A 17 -4.96 -12.42 23.64
CA ASP A 17 -5.39 -11.30 24.49
C ASP A 17 -4.31 -10.21 24.59
N ALA A 18 -3.05 -10.59 24.81
CA ALA A 18 -1.94 -9.65 24.87
C ALA A 18 -1.71 -8.94 23.52
N TYR A 19 -1.83 -9.67 22.41
CA TYR A 19 -1.70 -9.10 21.07
C TYR A 19 -2.83 -8.10 20.76
N LEU A 20 -4.08 -8.44 21.05
CA LEU A 20 -5.21 -7.53 20.83
C LEU A 20 -5.10 -6.26 21.66
N LYS A 21 -4.64 -6.37 22.93
CA LYS A 21 -4.38 -5.21 23.78
C LYS A 21 -3.29 -4.31 23.21
N TYR A 22 -2.22 -4.90 22.68
CA TYR A 22 -1.17 -4.14 22.02
C TYR A 22 -1.66 -3.46 20.75
N LEU A 23 -2.44 -4.17 19.92
CA LEU A 23 -3.01 -3.61 18.70
C LEU A 23 -3.90 -2.39 19.00
N ASP A 24 -4.74 -2.47 20.04
CA ASP A 24 -5.56 -1.32 20.49
C ASP A 24 -4.69 -0.11 20.88
N GLN A 25 -3.57 -0.33 21.57
CA GLN A 25 -2.63 0.74 21.90
C GLN A 25 -1.99 1.37 20.65
N VAL A 26 -1.58 0.55 19.69
CA VAL A 26 -1.03 1.03 18.41
C VAL A 26 -2.06 1.86 17.65
N LEU A 27 -3.29 1.37 17.53
CA LEU A 27 -4.37 2.09 16.84
C LEU A 27 -4.68 3.44 17.51
N LYS A 28 -4.69 3.50 18.84
CA LYS A 28 -4.90 4.74 19.60
C LYS A 28 -3.74 5.75 19.48
N SER A 29 -2.55 5.29 19.10
CA SER A 29 -1.39 6.16 18.88
C SER A 29 -1.33 6.81 17.50
N ILE A 30 -2.20 6.41 16.57
CA ILE A 30 -2.21 6.95 15.21
C ILE A 30 -2.66 8.41 15.23
N ASP A 31 -1.88 9.28 14.59
CA ASP A 31 -2.28 10.67 14.36
C ASP A 31 -3.32 10.73 13.23
N THR A 32 -4.56 10.97 13.59
CA THR A 32 -5.66 11.07 12.62
C THR A 32 -5.51 12.25 11.63
N ARG A 33 -4.69 13.25 11.96
CA ARG A 33 -4.36 14.34 11.03
C ARG A 33 -3.52 13.85 9.85
N GLU A 34 -2.62 12.87 10.09
CA GLU A 34 -1.86 12.22 9.01
C GLU A 34 -2.78 11.42 8.09
N ILE A 35 -3.76 10.71 8.65
CA ILE A 35 -4.79 10.04 7.86
C ILE A 35 -5.54 11.06 7.01
N GLY A 36 -5.95 12.18 7.59
CA GLY A 36 -6.63 13.26 6.85
C GLY A 36 -5.77 13.82 5.70
N ARG A 37 -4.48 14.05 5.93
CA ARG A 37 -3.55 14.49 4.88
C ARG A 37 -3.38 13.46 3.76
N PHE A 38 -3.29 12.19 4.11
CA PHE A 38 -3.21 11.11 3.13
C PHE A 38 -4.47 11.07 2.26
N VAL A 39 -5.65 11.09 2.86
CA VAL A 39 -6.94 11.14 2.15
C VAL A 39 -7.01 12.36 1.23
N GLN A 40 -6.62 13.54 1.71
CA GLN A 40 -6.63 14.76 0.89
C GLN A 40 -5.69 14.66 -0.31
N THR A 41 -4.51 14.05 -0.12
CA THR A 41 -3.55 13.81 -1.23
C THR A 41 -4.16 12.95 -2.32
N LEU A 42 -4.91 11.90 -1.96
CA LEU A 42 -5.61 11.04 -2.93
C LEU A 42 -6.74 11.81 -3.64
N LEU A 43 -7.53 12.59 -2.91
CA LEU A 43 -8.59 13.41 -3.47
C LEU A 43 -8.05 14.45 -4.45
N ASP A 44 -6.96 15.13 -4.10
CA ASP A 44 -6.30 16.11 -4.97
C ASP A 44 -5.73 15.44 -6.24
N ALA A 45 -5.18 14.22 -6.13
CA ALA A 45 -4.74 13.44 -7.28
C ALA A 45 -5.92 13.12 -8.21
N ARG A 46 -7.04 12.70 -7.64
CA ARG A 46 -8.28 12.45 -8.37
C ARG A 46 -8.76 13.69 -9.10
N GLU A 47 -8.80 14.85 -8.42
CA GLU A 47 -9.22 16.12 -9.02
C GLU A 47 -8.38 16.51 -10.24
N ARG A 48 -7.07 16.26 -10.19
CA ARG A 48 -6.15 16.52 -11.30
C ARG A 48 -6.17 15.44 -12.39
N GLY A 49 -6.88 14.33 -12.20
CA GLY A 49 -6.81 13.16 -13.08
C GLY A 49 -5.45 12.45 -13.06
N SER A 50 -4.68 12.65 -12.01
CA SER A 50 -3.39 11.99 -11.78
C SER A 50 -3.56 10.52 -11.44
N THR A 51 -2.51 9.72 -11.69
CA THR A 51 -2.48 8.31 -11.30
C THR A 51 -1.90 8.16 -9.91
N VAL A 52 -2.51 7.30 -9.11
CA VAL A 52 -1.97 6.84 -7.82
C VAL A 52 -1.37 5.46 -8.02
N PHE A 53 -0.06 5.35 -7.89
CA PHE A 53 0.66 4.08 -7.95
C PHE A 53 0.84 3.50 -6.57
N PHE A 54 0.63 2.19 -6.44
CA PHE A 54 0.85 1.44 -5.20
C PHE A 54 1.98 0.44 -5.41
N ILE A 55 2.88 0.37 -4.42
CA ILE A 55 3.97 -0.60 -4.38
C ILE A 55 4.08 -1.23 -3.00
N GLY A 56 4.63 -2.43 -2.93
CA GLY A 56 4.89 -3.15 -1.69
C GLY A 56 5.44 -4.55 -1.97
N ASN A 57 5.91 -5.22 -0.94
CA ASN A 57 6.48 -6.56 -1.03
C ASN A 57 5.68 -7.55 -0.18
N GLY A 58 5.56 -8.79 -0.60
CA GLY A 58 4.89 -9.83 0.18
C GLY A 58 3.45 -9.45 0.55
N GLY A 59 3.15 -9.40 1.85
CA GLY A 59 1.84 -8.97 2.34
C GLY A 59 1.49 -7.53 1.96
N SER A 60 2.49 -6.63 1.92
CA SER A 60 2.31 -5.26 1.46
C SER A 60 1.99 -5.18 -0.04
N ALA A 61 2.49 -6.12 -0.86
CA ALA A 61 2.09 -6.22 -2.27
C ALA A 61 0.61 -6.58 -2.39
N ALA A 62 0.13 -7.55 -1.60
CA ALA A 62 -1.29 -7.89 -1.56
C ALA A 62 -2.17 -6.70 -1.13
N THR A 63 -1.71 -5.93 -0.13
CA THR A 63 -2.38 -4.70 0.30
C THR A 63 -2.37 -3.64 -0.80
N ALA A 64 -1.26 -3.46 -1.52
CA ALA A 64 -1.14 -2.51 -2.65
C ALA A 64 -2.15 -2.84 -3.76
N SER A 65 -2.25 -4.11 -4.15
CA SER A 65 -3.20 -4.59 -5.15
C SER A 65 -4.65 -4.37 -4.72
N HIS A 66 -4.97 -4.75 -3.49
CA HIS A 66 -6.33 -4.61 -2.95
C HIS A 66 -6.72 -3.13 -2.84
N PHE A 67 -5.82 -2.29 -2.34
CA PHE A 67 -6.07 -0.86 -2.22
C PHE A 67 -6.30 -0.18 -3.58
N ALA A 68 -5.49 -0.52 -4.59
CA ALA A 68 -5.68 -0.02 -5.95
C ALA A 68 -7.05 -0.42 -6.52
N ASN A 69 -7.48 -1.68 -6.30
CA ASN A 69 -8.82 -2.15 -6.69
C ASN A 69 -9.93 -1.36 -5.98
N ASP A 70 -9.84 -1.21 -4.67
CA ASP A 70 -10.90 -0.59 -3.87
C ASP A 70 -11.13 0.87 -4.26
N ILE A 71 -10.06 1.65 -4.46
CA ILE A 71 -10.25 3.07 -4.82
C ILE A 71 -10.54 3.28 -6.29
N SER A 72 -10.13 2.40 -7.21
CA SER A 72 -10.42 2.56 -8.64
C SER A 72 -11.79 2.01 -9.02
N ILE A 73 -12.01 0.74 -8.79
CA ILE A 73 -13.25 0.03 -9.18
C ILE A 73 -14.27 0.04 -8.05
N GLY A 74 -13.82 -0.18 -6.80
CA GLY A 74 -14.69 -0.29 -5.63
C GLY A 74 -15.48 0.97 -5.32
N THR A 75 -14.98 2.16 -5.68
CA THR A 75 -15.73 3.42 -5.52
C THR A 75 -16.91 3.55 -6.49
N ASN A 76 -16.94 2.77 -7.57
CA ASN A 76 -17.98 2.73 -8.59
C ASN A 76 -18.34 4.11 -9.19
N ASP A 77 -17.38 5.05 -9.21
CA ASP A 77 -17.55 6.38 -9.80
C ASP A 77 -16.80 6.46 -11.14
N TYR A 78 -17.54 6.32 -12.23
CA TYR A 78 -16.99 6.35 -13.60
C TYR A 78 -17.03 7.73 -14.23
N VAL A 79 -17.66 8.72 -13.60
CA VAL A 79 -17.66 10.11 -14.09
C VAL A 79 -16.34 10.79 -13.72
N LYS A 80 -15.89 10.57 -12.51
CA LYS A 80 -14.60 11.08 -12.00
C LYS A 80 -13.86 10.00 -11.20
N PRO A 81 -13.35 8.96 -11.90
CA PRO A 81 -12.76 7.81 -11.21
C PRO A 81 -11.40 8.17 -10.58
N PHE A 82 -11.01 7.43 -9.55
CA PHE A 82 -9.62 7.34 -9.19
C PHE A 82 -8.86 6.52 -10.22
N ARG A 83 -7.76 7.06 -10.71
CA ARG A 83 -6.82 6.34 -11.56
C ARG A 83 -5.78 5.69 -10.65
N ALA A 84 -6.01 4.46 -10.23
CA ALA A 84 -5.13 3.74 -9.34
C ALA A 84 -4.57 2.48 -9.99
N LEU A 85 -3.30 2.20 -9.74
CA LEU A 85 -2.59 1.06 -10.30
C LEU A 85 -1.59 0.50 -9.30
N SER A 86 -1.66 -0.81 -9.04
CA SER A 86 -0.61 -1.52 -8.33
C SER A 86 0.48 -1.97 -9.30
N LEU A 87 1.73 -1.65 -8.99
CA LEU A 87 2.88 -2.12 -9.75
C LEU A 87 3.35 -3.52 -9.32
N THR A 88 2.60 -4.17 -8.44
CA THR A 88 2.90 -5.51 -7.95
C THR A 88 2.18 -6.62 -8.73
N ASP A 89 1.24 -6.25 -9.65
CA ASP A 89 0.31 -7.21 -10.24
C ASP A 89 0.82 -7.83 -11.53
N ASN A 90 1.77 -7.18 -12.20
CA ASN A 90 2.34 -7.70 -13.44
C ASN A 90 3.54 -8.61 -13.16
N VAL A 91 3.28 -9.87 -12.90
CA VAL A 91 4.32 -10.87 -12.58
C VAL A 91 5.38 -10.99 -13.68
N PRO A 92 5.07 -11.04 -14.98
CA PRO A 92 6.09 -11.02 -16.03
C PRO A 92 7.02 -9.81 -15.96
N ILE A 93 6.52 -8.61 -15.75
CA ILE A 93 7.34 -7.39 -15.61
C ILE A 93 8.25 -7.50 -14.38
N LEU A 94 7.70 -7.87 -13.23
CA LEU A 94 8.48 -8.00 -12.00
C LEU A 94 9.60 -9.02 -12.14
N THR A 95 9.31 -10.19 -12.69
CA THR A 95 10.30 -11.26 -12.83
C THR A 95 11.36 -10.94 -13.88
N ALA A 96 10.98 -10.34 -15.02
CA ALA A 96 11.93 -9.92 -16.04
C ALA A 96 12.89 -8.85 -15.51
N ILE A 97 12.37 -7.80 -14.90
CA ILE A 97 13.23 -6.74 -14.33
C ILE A 97 14.14 -7.33 -13.25
N SER A 98 13.61 -8.17 -12.36
CA SER A 98 14.41 -8.75 -11.28
C SER A 98 15.51 -9.66 -11.79
N ASN A 99 15.26 -10.41 -12.87
CA ASN A 99 16.25 -11.28 -13.50
C ASN A 99 17.35 -10.49 -14.23
N ASP A 100 16.97 -9.45 -14.96
CA ASP A 100 17.87 -8.75 -15.88
C ASP A 100 18.64 -7.61 -15.21
N PHE A 101 18.07 -6.98 -14.17
CA PHE A 101 18.60 -5.75 -13.57
C PHE A 101 18.71 -5.78 -12.05
N GLY A 102 18.11 -6.77 -11.37
CA GLY A 102 18.02 -6.86 -9.93
C GLY A 102 16.65 -6.44 -9.39
N TYR A 103 16.29 -7.00 -8.24
CA TYR A 103 14.98 -6.77 -7.62
C TYR A 103 14.77 -5.31 -7.18
N GLU A 104 15.83 -4.61 -6.82
CA GLU A 104 15.81 -3.18 -6.46
C GLU A 104 15.26 -2.29 -7.57
N ASP A 105 15.35 -2.73 -8.81
CA ASP A 105 14.85 -2.01 -9.98
C ASP A 105 13.37 -2.31 -10.29
N ALA A 106 12.76 -3.30 -9.62
CA ALA A 106 11.44 -3.84 -9.97
C ALA A 106 10.33 -2.79 -10.08
N PHE A 107 10.31 -1.80 -9.19
CA PHE A 107 9.28 -0.74 -9.19
C PHE A 107 9.76 0.52 -9.92
N VAL A 108 11.01 0.91 -9.73
CA VAL A 108 11.51 2.17 -10.29
C VAL A 108 11.50 2.16 -11.82
N ARG A 109 11.78 1.02 -12.46
CA ARG A 109 11.70 0.92 -13.93
C ARG A 109 10.28 1.04 -14.46
N GLN A 110 9.31 0.47 -13.77
CA GLN A 110 7.90 0.65 -14.12
C GLN A 110 7.48 2.12 -13.98
N LEU A 111 7.86 2.78 -12.87
CA LEU A 111 7.56 4.20 -12.65
C LEU A 111 8.19 5.10 -13.72
N ARG A 112 9.42 4.84 -14.17
CA ARG A 112 10.07 5.61 -15.25
C ARG A 112 9.31 5.58 -16.57
N VAL A 113 8.55 4.51 -16.82
CA VAL A 113 7.73 4.36 -18.02
C VAL A 113 6.33 4.95 -17.83
N LEU A 114 5.74 4.75 -16.66
CA LEU A 114 4.31 4.99 -16.44
C LEU A 114 4.01 6.34 -15.77
N ALA A 115 4.88 6.77 -14.85
CA ALA A 115 4.59 7.94 -14.02
C ALA A 115 4.79 9.26 -14.76
N LYS A 116 3.95 10.22 -14.44
CA LYS A 116 3.95 11.59 -14.95
C LYS A 116 4.03 12.58 -13.80
N LYS A 117 4.40 13.81 -14.11
CA LYS A 117 4.40 14.89 -13.13
C LYS A 117 2.99 15.08 -12.55
N GLY A 118 2.90 15.08 -11.23
CA GLY A 118 1.65 15.20 -10.48
C GLY A 118 1.04 13.87 -10.02
N ASP A 119 1.55 12.74 -10.49
CA ASP A 119 1.15 11.44 -9.98
C ASP A 119 1.62 11.22 -8.55
N VAL A 120 0.99 10.29 -7.86
CA VAL A 120 1.25 9.95 -6.45
C VAL A 120 1.78 8.52 -6.36
N LEU A 121 2.79 8.31 -5.53
CA LEU A 121 3.28 6.98 -5.19
C LEU A 121 2.99 6.69 -3.72
N VAL A 122 2.35 5.55 -3.46
CA VAL A 122 2.11 4.99 -2.13
C VAL A 122 2.95 3.72 -1.99
N ALA A 123 3.90 3.76 -1.07
CA ALA A 123 4.73 2.60 -0.71
C ALA A 123 4.24 2.03 0.64
N ILE A 124 3.97 0.72 0.70
CA ILE A 124 3.42 0.00 1.86
C ILE A 124 4.48 -0.93 2.45
#